data_4da71943bb022827017a41bf083f5d99
#
_entry.id   4da71943bb022827017a41bf083f5d99
#
_cell.length_a   1.000
_cell.length_b   1.000
_cell.length_c   1.000
_cell.angle_alpha   90.00
_cell.angle_beta   90.00
_cell.angle_gamma   90.00
#
_symmetry.space_group_name_H-M   'P 1'
#
loop_
_entity.id
_entity.type
_entity.pdbx_description
1 polymer ?
#
loop_
_entity_poly.entity_id
_entity_poly.type
_entity_poly.pdbx_seq_one_letter_code
_entity_poly.pdbx_strand_id
1 'polypeptide(L)'
;MTKSTKSGLIVLIIFLIAISAYTVYSITGIGKDSNITSSSSNTYRVAENSENYDAAKAKAYKREFIAALYIEGTISEANQNYNQKWLMNTISSLKKNDKNAAIAVFINSPGGAVYQADEVYLALQDYKTTGRPVYIYQGPMAASGGYYISCAGNKIYANRNTLTGCIGVIMGNSFDLTGLFEKTGIKSTTIHSGKNKNMMNYNEPFTEEQKAIMQSMCDECYDQFVSIVARNRGIQYNTCCKLSDGRLYSAKQALENRLVDAIDSWDNMLLDLADNELKKPGIKVETFKYQKKQSFYDMLTGKALELQTAKAAAQLGIPAEVMKSMNSENRFTPMYLAQ
;
A
#
# COMPACT_ATOMS: atom_id res chain seq x y z
N MET A 1 42.08 26.78 -28.10
CA MET A 1 41.19 26.22 -27.00
C MET A 1 41.90 26.45 -25.68
N THR A 2 41.27 27.14 -24.78
CA THR A 2 41.81 27.41 -23.46
C THR A 2 41.82 26.11 -22.61
N LYS A 3 42.68 26.07 -21.58
CA LYS A 3 42.79 24.90 -20.67
C LYS A 3 41.42 24.49 -20.08
N SER A 4 40.54 25.46 -19.84
CA SER A 4 39.18 25.28 -19.34
C SER A 4 38.23 24.56 -20.32
N THR A 5 38.34 24.87 -21.64
CA THR A 5 37.51 24.18 -22.67
C THR A 5 37.93 22.75 -22.91
N LYS A 6 39.23 22.42 -22.73
CA LYS A 6 39.67 21.00 -22.80
C LYS A 6 39.18 20.17 -21.64
N SER A 7 39.16 20.70 -20.41
CA SER A 7 38.63 20.01 -19.24
C SER A 7 37.12 19.78 -19.37
N GLY A 8 36.34 20.74 -19.84
CA GLY A 8 34.92 20.60 -20.09
C GLY A 8 34.57 19.53 -21.12
N LEU A 9 35.39 19.47 -22.21
CA LEU A 9 35.21 18.46 -23.24
C LEU A 9 35.50 17.03 -22.74
N ILE A 10 36.54 16.87 -21.90
CA ILE A 10 36.86 15.58 -21.27
C ILE A 10 35.75 15.11 -20.36
N VAL A 11 35.19 15.98 -19.52
CA VAL A 11 34.04 15.65 -18.64
C VAL A 11 32.82 15.24 -19.46
N LEU A 12 32.54 15.95 -20.58
CA LEU A 12 31.43 15.61 -21.47
C LEU A 12 31.61 14.22 -22.12
N ILE A 13 32.83 13.91 -22.57
CA ILE A 13 33.15 12.61 -23.17
C ILE A 13 33.03 11.48 -22.15
N ILE A 14 33.50 11.67 -20.92
CA ILE A 14 33.36 10.68 -19.84
C ILE A 14 31.88 10.45 -19.53
N PHE A 15 31.06 11.51 -19.49
CA PHE A 15 29.63 11.43 -19.27
C PHE A 15 28.90 10.67 -20.39
N LEU A 16 29.25 10.92 -21.65
CA LEU A 16 28.71 10.20 -22.81
C LEU A 16 29.11 8.71 -22.80
N ILE A 17 30.37 8.40 -22.45
CA ILE A 17 30.81 7.00 -22.28
C ILE A 17 30.06 6.31 -21.14
N ALA A 18 29.84 6.97 -20.02
CA ALA A 18 29.07 6.42 -18.89
C ALA A 18 27.62 6.14 -19.30
N ILE A 19 26.98 7.05 -20.06
CA ILE A 19 25.62 6.85 -20.58
C ILE A 19 25.59 5.68 -21.57
N SER A 20 26.55 5.60 -22.51
CA SER A 20 26.58 4.50 -23.47
C SER A 20 26.87 3.15 -22.81
N ALA A 21 27.75 3.10 -21.81
CA ALA A 21 28.01 1.90 -21.03
C ALA A 21 26.77 1.45 -20.24
N TYR A 22 26.04 2.40 -19.67
CA TYR A 22 24.76 2.12 -18.94
C TYR A 22 23.67 1.63 -19.90
N THR A 23 23.56 2.21 -21.11
CA THR A 23 22.58 1.74 -22.12
C THR A 23 22.92 0.34 -22.61
N VAL A 24 24.21 0.05 -22.88
CA VAL A 24 24.66 -1.31 -23.24
C VAL A 24 24.39 -2.30 -22.10
N TYR A 25 24.68 -1.94 -20.85
CA TYR A 25 24.42 -2.75 -19.66
C TYR A 25 22.92 -3.05 -19.51
N SER A 26 22.04 -2.05 -19.71
CA SER A 26 20.59 -2.22 -19.63
C SER A 26 20.00 -3.04 -20.79
N ILE A 27 20.60 -3.00 -21.97
CA ILE A 27 20.14 -3.73 -23.17
C ILE A 27 20.66 -5.16 -23.19
N THR A 28 21.92 -5.39 -22.81
CA THR A 28 22.56 -6.72 -22.93
C THR A 28 22.33 -7.63 -21.74
N GLY A 29 21.89 -7.09 -20.59
CA GLY A 29 21.65 -7.90 -19.37
C GLY A 29 22.90 -8.59 -18.82
N ILE A 30 24.10 -8.19 -19.27
CA ILE A 30 25.37 -8.73 -18.76
C ILE A 30 25.55 -8.26 -17.32
N GLY A 31 25.35 -9.14 -16.37
CA GLY A 31 25.43 -8.88 -14.92
C GLY A 31 24.33 -9.58 -14.11
N LYS A 32 23.50 -10.40 -14.75
CA LYS A 32 22.37 -11.09 -14.06
C LYS A 32 22.70 -12.44 -13.44
N ASP A 33 23.94 -12.89 -13.45
CA ASP A 33 24.33 -14.15 -12.81
C ASP A 33 25.40 -13.92 -11.74
N SER A 34 24.96 -13.52 -10.55
CA SER A 34 25.67 -13.84 -9.34
C SER A 34 24.85 -14.90 -8.57
N ASN A 35 25.10 -16.16 -8.89
CA ASN A 35 24.71 -17.29 -8.07
C ASN A 35 25.37 -17.16 -6.71
N ILE A 36 24.61 -16.69 -5.72
CA ILE A 36 24.96 -16.93 -4.33
C ILE A 36 24.23 -18.22 -3.94
N THR A 37 24.96 -19.32 -4.02
CA THR A 37 24.57 -20.59 -3.44
C THR A 37 24.63 -20.46 -1.92
N SER A 38 23.49 -20.26 -1.28
CA SER A 38 23.31 -20.64 0.12
C SER A 38 22.32 -21.81 0.16
N SER A 39 22.85 -22.93 0.60
CA SER A 39 22.11 -24.15 0.82
C SER A 39 21.07 -23.97 1.92
N SER A 40 19.80 -23.95 1.54
CA SER A 40 18.66 -24.41 2.34
C SER A 40 17.45 -24.48 1.43
N SER A 41 16.87 -25.64 1.35
CA SER A 41 15.86 -26.07 0.42
C SER A 41 14.51 -25.39 0.59
N ASN A 42 14.34 -24.20 0.03
CA ASN A 42 13.06 -23.68 -0.40
C ASN A 42 13.34 -22.64 -1.48
N THR A 43 13.33 -23.05 -2.72
CA THR A 43 13.56 -22.18 -3.88
C THR A 43 12.32 -21.32 -4.11
N TYR A 44 12.27 -20.15 -3.49
CA TYR A 44 11.28 -19.12 -3.81
C TYR A 44 11.62 -18.54 -5.19
N ARG A 45 10.80 -18.79 -6.18
CA ARG A 45 10.84 -17.99 -7.41
C ARG A 45 10.07 -16.70 -7.15
N VAL A 46 10.79 -15.58 -7.08
CA VAL A 46 10.19 -14.26 -7.19
C VAL A 46 9.65 -14.12 -8.61
N ALA A 47 8.35 -14.01 -8.76
CA ALA A 47 7.75 -13.64 -10.05
C ALA A 47 8.20 -12.20 -10.35
N GLU A 48 9.07 -12.04 -11.36
CA GLU A 48 9.57 -10.73 -11.75
C GLU A 48 8.41 -9.80 -12.14
N ASN A 49 8.53 -8.57 -11.66
CA ASN A 49 7.66 -7.43 -11.92
C ASN A 49 7.37 -7.25 -13.40
N SER A 50 6.23 -7.67 -13.87
CA SER A 50 5.65 -7.10 -15.07
C SER A 50 4.45 -6.27 -14.66
N GLU A 51 4.37 -5.02 -15.13
CA GLU A 51 3.16 -4.19 -15.03
C GLU A 51 1.94 -4.92 -15.64
N ASN A 52 2.20 -5.94 -16.42
CA ASN A 52 1.26 -6.91 -16.94
C ASN A 52 1.60 -8.28 -16.34
N TYR A 53 0.93 -8.64 -15.24
CA TYR A 53 0.86 -10.05 -14.87
C TYR A 53 0.09 -10.76 -15.98
N ASP A 54 0.83 -11.40 -16.87
CA ASP A 54 0.25 -12.11 -18.01
C ASP A 54 -0.45 -13.37 -17.47
N ALA A 55 -1.76 -13.44 -17.64
CA ALA A 55 -2.54 -14.64 -17.30
C ALA A 55 -2.00 -15.90 -18.03
N ALA A 56 -1.25 -15.74 -19.12
CA ALA A 56 -0.56 -16.80 -19.82
C ALA A 56 0.59 -17.41 -18.98
N LYS A 57 1.30 -16.61 -18.14
CA LYS A 57 2.30 -17.15 -17.21
C LYS A 57 1.67 -18.00 -16.10
N ALA A 58 0.43 -17.72 -15.70
CA ALA A 58 -0.29 -18.53 -14.73
C ALA A 58 -0.54 -19.96 -15.22
N LYS A 59 -0.73 -20.17 -16.54
CA LYS A 59 -0.86 -21.51 -17.15
C LYS A 59 0.43 -22.33 -17.15
N ALA A 60 1.60 -21.71 -16.85
CA ALA A 60 2.89 -22.41 -16.85
C ALA A 60 3.17 -23.22 -15.57
N TYR A 61 2.32 -23.12 -14.54
CA TYR A 61 2.49 -23.91 -13.32
C TYR A 61 2.07 -25.38 -13.58
N LYS A 62 3.06 -26.28 -13.52
CA LYS A 62 2.83 -27.72 -13.74
C LYS A 62 2.30 -28.44 -12.50
N ARG A 63 2.46 -27.85 -11.32
CA ARG A 63 2.08 -28.42 -10.03
C ARG A 63 1.26 -27.41 -9.25
N GLU A 64 0.47 -27.91 -8.31
CA GLU A 64 -0.26 -27.04 -7.39
C GLU A 64 0.70 -26.24 -6.51
N PHE A 65 0.25 -25.04 -6.14
CA PHE A 65 1.05 -24.10 -5.32
C PHE A 65 0.16 -23.22 -4.44
N ILE A 66 0.74 -22.76 -3.34
CA ILE A 66 0.24 -21.66 -2.53
C ILE A 66 0.83 -20.36 -3.09
N ALA A 67 -0.01 -19.36 -3.36
CA ALA A 67 0.46 -18.04 -3.73
C ALA A 67 0.75 -17.21 -2.48
N ALA A 68 2.01 -16.87 -2.23
CA ALA A 68 2.43 -15.91 -1.21
C ALA A 68 2.33 -14.49 -1.80
N LEU A 69 1.24 -13.78 -1.52
CA LEU A 69 0.93 -12.47 -2.05
C LEU A 69 1.31 -11.37 -1.04
N TYR A 70 2.18 -10.44 -1.43
CA TYR A 70 2.67 -9.37 -0.56
C TYR A 70 1.92 -8.06 -0.81
N ILE A 71 1.38 -7.48 0.26
CA ILE A 71 0.77 -6.14 0.30
C ILE A 71 1.61 -5.28 1.24
N GLU A 72 2.42 -4.38 0.67
CA GLU A 72 3.39 -3.59 1.44
C GLU A 72 3.27 -2.10 1.13
N GLY A 73 3.47 -1.27 2.17
CA GLY A 73 3.39 0.18 2.08
C GLY A 73 1.96 0.71 2.11
N THR A 74 1.80 1.99 1.79
CA THR A 74 0.50 2.67 1.80
C THR A 74 -0.39 2.16 0.66
N ILE A 75 -1.62 1.78 0.99
CA ILE A 75 -2.63 1.36 0.01
C ILE A 75 -3.13 2.59 -0.74
N SER A 76 -2.83 2.64 -2.03
CA SER A 76 -3.16 3.75 -2.92
C SER A 76 -3.30 3.22 -4.36
N GLU A 77 -3.43 4.09 -5.34
CA GLU A 77 -3.46 3.64 -6.74
C GLU A 77 -2.12 3.02 -7.15
N ALA A 78 -1.01 3.72 -6.90
CA ALA A 78 0.34 3.20 -7.12
C ALA A 78 1.39 3.98 -6.32
N ASN A 79 2.40 3.26 -5.82
CA ASN A 79 3.61 3.83 -5.22
C ASN A 79 4.80 2.88 -5.42
N GLN A 80 5.89 3.03 -4.66
CA GLN A 80 7.10 2.21 -4.82
C GLN A 80 6.86 0.72 -4.54
N ASN A 81 6.02 0.40 -3.56
CA ASN A 81 5.83 -0.95 -3.04
C ASN A 81 4.42 -1.50 -3.30
N TYR A 82 3.50 -0.67 -3.78
CA TYR A 82 2.11 -1.00 -3.98
C TYR A 82 1.61 -0.54 -5.35
N ASN A 83 0.81 -1.36 -6.01
CA ASN A 83 0.11 -1.00 -7.24
C ASN A 83 -1.22 -1.74 -7.30
N GLN A 84 -2.32 -0.98 -7.25
CA GLN A 84 -3.67 -1.51 -7.21
C GLN A 84 -3.97 -2.40 -8.42
N LYS A 85 -3.69 -1.90 -9.62
CA LYS A 85 -3.97 -2.63 -10.87
C LYS A 85 -3.22 -3.95 -10.94
N TRP A 86 -1.93 -3.96 -10.56
CA TRP A 86 -1.14 -5.17 -10.51
C TRP A 86 -1.71 -6.18 -9.49
N LEU A 87 -2.09 -5.71 -8.31
CA LEU A 87 -2.62 -6.56 -7.24
C LEU A 87 -3.95 -7.20 -7.65
N MET A 88 -4.89 -6.39 -8.17
CA MET A 88 -6.19 -6.85 -8.66
C MET A 88 -6.06 -7.87 -9.80
N ASN A 89 -5.19 -7.60 -10.77
CA ASN A 89 -4.90 -8.52 -11.87
C ASN A 89 -4.27 -9.82 -11.35
N THR A 90 -3.40 -9.75 -10.35
CA THR A 90 -2.77 -10.92 -9.73
C THR A 90 -3.81 -11.79 -9.05
N ILE A 91 -4.68 -11.22 -8.20
CA ILE A 91 -5.76 -11.98 -7.52
C ILE A 91 -6.70 -12.60 -8.55
N SER A 92 -7.12 -11.84 -9.57
CA SER A 92 -7.97 -12.35 -10.66
C SER A 92 -7.34 -13.51 -11.43
N SER A 93 -6.03 -13.40 -11.70
CA SER A 93 -5.28 -14.48 -12.39
C SER A 93 -5.13 -15.72 -11.52
N LEU A 94 -4.87 -15.55 -10.21
CA LEU A 94 -4.83 -16.65 -9.25
C LEU A 94 -6.20 -17.33 -9.13
N LYS A 95 -7.30 -16.56 -9.15
CA LYS A 95 -8.66 -17.11 -9.14
C LYS A 95 -8.91 -18.02 -10.34
N LYS A 96 -8.44 -17.63 -11.52
CA LYS A 96 -8.61 -18.40 -12.79
C LYS A 96 -7.65 -19.57 -12.93
N ASN A 97 -6.62 -19.65 -12.11
CA ASN A 97 -5.59 -20.68 -12.20
C ASN A 97 -5.98 -21.89 -11.35
N ASP A 98 -6.26 -23.03 -12.01
CA ASP A 98 -6.63 -24.30 -11.38
C ASP A 98 -5.50 -24.96 -10.58
N LYS A 99 -4.24 -24.53 -10.78
CA LYS A 99 -3.08 -24.99 -10.00
C LYS A 99 -2.84 -24.17 -8.74
N ASN A 100 -3.45 -23.01 -8.60
CA ASN A 100 -3.38 -22.27 -7.35
C ASN A 100 -4.30 -22.93 -6.32
N ALA A 101 -3.75 -23.43 -5.22
CA ALA A 101 -4.49 -24.12 -4.17
C ALA A 101 -4.98 -23.19 -3.05
N ALA A 102 -4.26 -22.08 -2.80
CA ALA A 102 -4.59 -21.11 -1.77
C ALA A 102 -3.85 -19.79 -2.02
N ILE A 103 -4.29 -18.72 -1.34
CA ILE A 103 -3.52 -17.48 -1.21
C ILE A 103 -3.12 -17.30 0.26
N ALA A 104 -1.82 -17.09 0.49
CA ALA A 104 -1.26 -16.62 1.74
C ALA A 104 -0.86 -15.16 1.55
N VAL A 105 -1.54 -14.23 2.23
CA VAL A 105 -1.28 -12.79 2.09
C VAL A 105 -0.38 -12.32 3.21
N PHE A 106 0.77 -11.76 2.87
CA PHE A 106 1.64 -11.05 3.81
C PHE A 106 1.32 -9.56 3.75
N ILE A 107 0.91 -8.97 4.88
CA ILE A 107 0.53 -7.56 4.97
C ILE A 107 1.54 -6.81 5.84
N ASN A 108 2.17 -5.78 5.27
CA ASN A 108 2.97 -4.78 5.98
C ASN A 108 2.57 -3.38 5.52
N SER A 109 1.47 -2.85 6.07
CA SER A 109 0.84 -1.64 5.60
C SER A 109 0.24 -0.82 6.75
N PRO A 110 0.42 0.51 6.78
CA PRO A 110 -0.29 1.41 7.69
C PRO A 110 -1.75 1.64 7.27
N GLY A 111 -2.19 1.10 6.13
CA GLY A 111 -3.47 1.36 5.50
C GLY A 111 -3.36 2.30 4.30
N GLY A 112 -4.43 3.03 4.01
CA GLY A 112 -4.50 3.96 2.89
C GLY A 112 -5.93 4.26 2.44
N ALA A 113 -6.13 4.47 1.15
CA ALA A 113 -7.41 4.87 0.59
C ALA A 113 -8.49 3.79 0.76
N VAL A 114 -9.66 4.23 1.19
CA VAL A 114 -10.83 3.36 1.48
C VAL A 114 -11.20 2.53 0.26
N TYR A 115 -11.35 3.18 -0.91
CA TYR A 115 -11.74 2.52 -2.14
C TYR A 115 -10.78 1.37 -2.51
N GLN A 116 -9.47 1.62 -2.49
CA GLN A 116 -8.48 0.61 -2.85
C GLN A 116 -8.44 -0.55 -1.84
N ALA A 117 -8.62 -0.25 -0.56
CA ALA A 117 -8.67 -1.29 0.47
C ALA A 117 -9.91 -2.18 0.30
N ASP A 118 -11.06 -1.60 0.02
CA ASP A 118 -12.31 -2.32 -0.20
C ASP A 118 -12.26 -3.19 -1.47
N GLU A 119 -11.74 -2.66 -2.58
CA GLU A 119 -11.55 -3.43 -3.82
C GLU A 119 -10.71 -4.69 -3.58
N VAL A 120 -9.62 -4.59 -2.81
CA VAL A 120 -8.79 -5.76 -2.49
C VAL A 120 -9.52 -6.74 -1.58
N TYR A 121 -10.24 -6.24 -0.57
CA TYR A 121 -11.07 -7.07 0.30
C TYR A 121 -12.10 -7.85 -0.52
N LEU A 122 -12.83 -7.18 -1.41
CA LEU A 122 -13.85 -7.79 -2.27
C LEU A 122 -13.23 -8.81 -3.23
N ALA A 123 -12.06 -8.52 -3.82
CA ALA A 123 -11.36 -9.44 -4.70
C ALA A 123 -10.92 -10.73 -3.98
N LEU A 124 -10.45 -10.63 -2.74
CA LEU A 124 -10.12 -11.80 -1.91
C LEU A 124 -11.37 -12.57 -1.48
N GLN A 125 -12.47 -11.89 -1.17
CA GLN A 125 -13.75 -12.56 -0.92
C GLN A 125 -14.27 -13.29 -2.16
N ASP A 126 -14.16 -12.66 -3.33
CA ASP A 126 -14.52 -13.28 -4.62
C ASP A 126 -13.59 -14.47 -4.95
N TYR A 127 -12.30 -14.41 -4.62
CA TYR A 127 -11.40 -15.56 -4.72
C TYR A 127 -11.89 -16.73 -3.85
N LYS A 128 -12.33 -16.47 -2.62
CA LYS A 128 -12.84 -17.50 -1.69
C LYS A 128 -14.10 -18.21 -2.21
N THR A 129 -14.85 -17.63 -3.14
CA THR A 129 -16.01 -18.31 -3.78
C THR A 129 -15.60 -19.56 -4.57
N THR A 130 -14.31 -19.71 -4.89
CA THR A 130 -13.76 -20.93 -5.51
C THR A 130 -13.62 -22.09 -4.52
N GLY A 131 -13.90 -21.90 -3.24
CA GLY A 131 -13.67 -22.88 -2.17
C GLY A 131 -12.21 -22.97 -1.70
N ARG A 132 -11.31 -22.14 -2.25
CA ARG A 132 -9.89 -22.12 -1.88
C ARG A 132 -9.65 -21.12 -0.75
N PRO A 133 -8.85 -21.49 0.28
CA PRO A 133 -8.66 -20.65 1.44
C PRO A 133 -7.73 -19.46 1.18
N VAL A 134 -7.96 -18.39 1.95
CA VAL A 134 -7.10 -17.22 2.06
C VAL A 134 -6.63 -17.11 3.50
N TYR A 135 -5.33 -17.24 3.74
CA TYR A 135 -4.72 -16.99 5.05
C TYR A 135 -3.99 -15.66 5.03
N ILE A 136 -4.10 -14.91 6.11
CA ILE A 136 -3.45 -13.61 6.27
C ILE A 136 -2.36 -13.72 7.33
N TYR A 137 -1.20 -13.18 7.01
CA TYR A 137 -0.14 -12.92 7.96
C TYR A 137 0.14 -11.45 8.08
N GLN A 138 0.01 -10.93 9.28
CA GLN A 138 0.32 -9.56 9.61
C GLN A 138 1.80 -9.46 10.01
N GLY A 139 2.58 -8.74 9.17
CA GLY A 139 3.98 -8.42 9.40
C GLY A 139 4.16 -7.34 10.46
N PRO A 140 5.17 -6.45 10.33
CA PRO A 140 5.42 -5.40 11.33
C PRO A 140 4.20 -4.52 11.60
N MET A 141 3.42 -4.19 10.55
CA MET A 141 2.22 -3.37 10.66
C MET A 141 1.14 -3.90 9.71
N ALA A 142 -0.09 -4.06 10.23
CA ALA A 142 -1.27 -4.31 9.43
C ALA A 142 -2.42 -3.51 10.04
N ALA A 143 -2.39 -2.20 9.83
CA ALA A 143 -3.27 -1.24 10.48
C ALA A 143 -4.26 -0.62 9.49
N SER A 144 -5.42 -0.20 9.99
CA SER A 144 -6.43 0.54 9.23
C SER A 144 -6.81 -0.18 7.93
N GLY A 145 -6.57 0.34 6.74
CA GLY A 145 -6.82 -0.36 5.46
C GLY A 145 -6.11 -1.72 5.35
N GLY A 146 -4.93 -1.88 5.98
CA GLY A 146 -4.25 -3.18 6.07
C GLY A 146 -5.01 -4.18 6.94
N TYR A 147 -5.64 -3.72 8.03
CA TYR A 147 -6.51 -4.55 8.85
C TYR A 147 -7.84 -4.85 8.14
N TYR A 148 -8.40 -3.85 7.42
CA TYR A 148 -9.59 -4.02 6.59
C TYR A 148 -9.42 -5.19 5.61
N ILE A 149 -8.31 -5.20 4.86
CA ILE A 149 -7.98 -6.29 3.95
C ILE A 149 -7.76 -7.61 4.72
N SER A 150 -7.15 -7.56 5.91
CA SER A 150 -6.95 -8.75 6.74
C SER A 150 -8.26 -9.47 7.06
N CYS A 151 -9.37 -8.73 7.18
CA CYS A 151 -10.70 -9.30 7.43
C CYS A 151 -11.21 -10.19 6.28
N ALA A 152 -10.58 -10.19 5.11
CA ALA A 152 -10.90 -11.11 4.03
C ALA A 152 -10.42 -12.55 4.28
N GLY A 153 -9.47 -12.75 5.20
CA GLY A 153 -8.88 -14.07 5.48
C GLY A 153 -9.83 -15.06 6.14
N ASN A 154 -9.59 -16.36 5.91
CA ASN A 154 -10.18 -17.44 6.68
C ASN A 154 -9.53 -17.54 8.06
N LYS A 155 -8.20 -17.30 8.14
CA LYS A 155 -7.44 -17.13 9.37
C LYS A 155 -6.50 -15.93 9.26
N ILE A 156 -6.30 -15.24 10.37
CA ILE A 156 -5.40 -14.10 10.50
C ILE A 156 -4.33 -14.44 11.55
N TYR A 157 -3.09 -14.50 11.10
CA TYR A 157 -1.91 -14.66 11.94
C TYR A 157 -1.19 -13.33 12.11
N ALA A 158 -0.58 -13.12 13.25
CA ALA A 158 0.26 -11.95 13.51
C ALA A 158 1.62 -12.37 14.05
N ASN A 159 2.69 -11.62 13.71
CA ASN A 159 3.94 -11.72 14.47
C ASN A 159 3.72 -11.19 15.89
N ARG A 160 4.44 -11.69 16.86
CA ARG A 160 4.35 -11.24 18.27
C ARG A 160 4.58 -9.74 18.47
N ASN A 161 5.27 -9.09 17.53
CA ASN A 161 5.59 -7.66 17.54
C ASN A 161 4.76 -6.85 16.52
N THR A 162 3.73 -7.45 15.93
CA THR A 162 2.82 -6.77 15.01
C THR A 162 2.06 -5.65 15.72
N LEU A 163 1.94 -4.51 15.05
CA LEU A 163 0.96 -3.48 15.34
C LEU A 163 -0.21 -3.60 14.36
N THR A 164 -1.44 -3.67 14.88
CA THR A 164 -2.63 -3.90 14.04
C THR A 164 -3.84 -3.11 14.52
N GLY A 165 -5.00 -3.33 13.92
CA GLY A 165 -6.22 -2.60 14.24
C GLY A 165 -6.27 -1.23 13.60
N CYS A 166 -6.27 -0.16 14.39
CA CYS A 166 -6.48 1.21 13.93
C CYS A 166 -7.77 1.29 13.07
N ILE A 167 -8.85 0.71 13.62
CA ILE A 167 -10.15 0.65 12.95
C ILE A 167 -10.80 2.02 13.06
N GLY A 168 -10.75 2.77 11.97
CA GLY A 168 -11.22 4.14 11.91
C GLY A 168 -11.02 4.74 10.52
N VAL A 169 -11.57 5.93 10.30
CA VAL A 169 -11.53 6.66 9.02
C VAL A 169 -11.11 8.09 9.23
N ILE A 170 -10.29 8.60 8.34
CA ILE A 170 -9.92 10.02 8.25
C ILE A 170 -10.38 10.52 6.89
N MET A 171 -11.12 11.64 6.86
CA MET A 171 -11.58 12.28 5.61
C MET A 171 -10.58 13.33 5.09
N GLY A 172 -9.36 13.36 5.61
CA GLY A 172 -8.33 14.33 5.27
C GLY A 172 -8.19 15.45 6.28
N ASN A 173 -7.23 16.34 6.04
CA ASN A 173 -6.98 17.53 6.86
C ASN A 173 -7.36 18.79 6.08
N SER A 174 -8.09 19.70 6.69
CA SER A 174 -8.32 21.06 6.17
C SER A 174 -7.45 22.07 6.93
N PHE A 175 -6.78 22.93 6.18
CA PHE A 175 -6.02 24.05 6.73
C PHE A 175 -6.77 25.34 6.40
N ASP A 176 -6.97 26.21 7.41
CA ASP A 176 -7.42 27.58 7.20
C ASP A 176 -6.18 28.49 7.17
N LEU A 177 -5.87 29.01 5.98
CA LEU A 177 -4.74 29.92 5.76
C LEU A 177 -5.18 31.38 5.57
N THR A 178 -6.45 31.72 5.81
CA THR A 178 -6.98 33.09 5.63
C THR A 178 -6.18 34.12 6.42
N GLY A 179 -5.90 33.85 7.70
CA GLY A 179 -5.09 34.76 8.53
C GLY A 179 -3.62 34.88 8.09
N LEU A 180 -3.05 33.86 7.43
CA LEU A 180 -1.72 33.97 6.83
C LEU A 180 -1.75 34.85 5.59
N PHE A 181 -2.77 34.69 4.75
CA PHE A 181 -2.96 35.48 3.52
C PHE A 181 -3.13 36.96 3.85
N GLU A 182 -3.94 37.30 4.86
CA GLU A 182 -4.09 38.67 5.35
C GLU A 182 -2.75 39.29 5.78
N LYS A 183 -1.97 38.56 6.57
CA LYS A 183 -0.66 39.03 7.07
C LYS A 183 0.37 39.24 5.97
N THR A 184 0.31 38.46 4.92
CA THR A 184 1.27 38.51 3.79
C THR A 184 0.79 39.34 2.62
N GLY A 185 -0.45 39.86 2.68
CA GLY A 185 -1.05 40.63 1.58
C GLY A 185 -1.44 39.78 0.35
N ILE A 186 -1.46 38.45 0.48
CA ILE A 186 -1.87 37.54 -0.58
C ILE A 186 -3.41 37.57 -0.67
N LYS A 187 -3.92 37.77 -1.89
CA LYS A 187 -5.36 37.65 -2.19
C LYS A 187 -5.60 36.39 -2.96
N SER A 188 -6.43 35.49 -2.43
CA SER A 188 -6.87 34.27 -3.10
C SER A 188 -8.39 34.37 -3.35
N THR A 189 -8.81 34.13 -4.57
CA THR A 189 -10.23 34.15 -4.95
C THR A 189 -10.53 32.90 -5.75
N THR A 190 -11.52 32.13 -5.29
CA THR A 190 -12.04 30.96 -6.02
C THR A 190 -13.41 31.29 -6.57
N ILE A 191 -13.60 31.20 -7.89
CA ILE A 191 -14.88 31.35 -8.53
C ILE A 191 -15.51 29.97 -8.69
N HIS A 192 -16.65 29.73 -8.07
CA HIS A 192 -17.31 28.42 -8.10
C HIS A 192 -18.83 28.55 -8.17
N SER A 193 -19.47 27.51 -8.68
CA SER A 193 -20.93 27.32 -8.64
C SER A 193 -21.25 26.13 -7.73
N GLY A 194 -22.27 26.30 -6.89
CA GLY A 194 -22.61 25.35 -5.83
C GLY A 194 -22.00 25.75 -4.48
N LYS A 195 -22.85 25.92 -3.46
CA LYS A 195 -22.50 26.44 -2.13
C LYS A 195 -21.30 25.75 -1.48
N ASN A 196 -21.21 24.43 -1.63
CA ASN A 196 -20.20 23.62 -0.97
C ASN A 196 -19.04 23.19 -1.91
N LYS A 197 -18.94 23.78 -3.13
CA LYS A 197 -17.94 23.35 -4.11
C LYS A 197 -16.50 23.68 -3.70
N ASN A 198 -16.32 24.70 -2.85
CA ASN A 198 -15.02 25.13 -2.35
C ASN A 198 -14.71 24.62 -0.93
N MET A 199 -15.52 23.71 -0.38
CA MET A 199 -15.29 23.18 0.97
C MET A 199 -13.92 22.49 1.08
N MET A 200 -13.30 22.57 2.25
CA MET A 200 -11.93 22.11 2.55
C MET A 200 -10.83 22.85 1.78
N ASN A 201 -11.12 23.93 1.07
CA ASN A 201 -10.08 24.76 0.50
C ASN A 201 -9.46 25.64 1.61
N TYR A 202 -8.17 25.93 1.49
CA TYR A 202 -7.39 26.69 2.48
C TYR A 202 -7.64 28.19 2.49
N ASN A 203 -8.37 28.72 1.50
CA ASN A 203 -8.63 30.16 1.31
C ASN A 203 -9.96 30.65 1.89
N GLU A 204 -10.72 29.76 2.51
CA GLU A 204 -11.99 30.08 3.17
C GLU A 204 -12.14 29.28 4.46
N PRO A 205 -12.79 29.83 5.50
CA PRO A 205 -13.09 29.10 6.72
C PRO A 205 -14.01 27.89 6.43
N PHE A 206 -13.70 26.76 7.06
CA PHE A 206 -14.50 25.55 6.95
C PHE A 206 -15.75 25.68 7.83
N THR A 207 -16.93 25.79 7.22
CA THR A 207 -18.18 26.01 7.94
C THR A 207 -18.69 24.77 8.68
N GLU A 208 -19.54 24.95 9.71
CA GLU A 208 -20.12 23.82 10.46
C GLU A 208 -21.00 22.93 9.57
N GLU A 209 -21.72 23.49 8.59
CA GLU A 209 -22.48 22.71 7.60
C GLU A 209 -21.55 21.82 6.77
N GLN A 210 -20.44 22.37 6.28
CA GLN A 210 -19.45 21.61 5.50
C GLN A 210 -18.78 20.52 6.34
N LYS A 211 -18.49 20.81 7.62
CA LYS A 211 -17.99 19.80 8.57
C LYS A 211 -18.99 18.66 8.74
N ALA A 212 -20.28 18.98 8.91
CA ALA A 212 -21.32 17.97 9.05
C ALA A 212 -21.45 17.08 7.80
N ILE A 213 -21.35 17.67 6.59
CA ILE A 213 -21.32 16.92 5.33
C ILE A 213 -20.15 15.92 5.31
N MET A 214 -18.94 16.39 5.60
CA MET A 214 -17.75 15.54 5.59
C MET A 214 -17.80 14.47 6.70
N GLN A 215 -18.31 14.84 7.88
CA GLN A 215 -18.47 13.89 8.99
C GLN A 215 -19.43 12.77 8.62
N SER A 216 -20.56 13.05 7.98
CA SER A 216 -21.52 12.01 7.59
C SER A 216 -20.92 11.01 6.61
N MET A 217 -20.11 11.47 5.66
CA MET A 217 -19.38 10.58 4.73
C MET A 217 -18.30 9.75 5.45
N CYS A 218 -17.64 10.35 6.45
CA CYS A 218 -16.66 9.67 7.31
C CYS A 218 -17.34 8.57 8.13
N ASP A 219 -18.50 8.86 8.71
CA ASP A 219 -19.28 7.94 9.53
C ASP A 219 -19.81 6.76 8.69
N GLU A 220 -20.22 6.98 7.44
CA GLU A 220 -20.63 5.91 6.53
C GLU A 220 -19.47 4.94 6.24
N CYS A 221 -18.28 5.46 5.92
CA CYS A 221 -17.09 4.63 5.72
C CYS A 221 -16.66 3.89 7.00
N TYR A 222 -16.81 4.55 8.17
CA TYR A 222 -16.54 3.95 9.47
C TYR A 222 -17.50 2.79 9.77
N ASP A 223 -18.79 3.00 9.56
CA ASP A 223 -19.81 1.97 9.79
C ASP A 223 -19.58 0.74 8.90
N GLN A 224 -19.20 0.95 7.64
CA GLN A 224 -18.79 -0.11 6.73
C GLN A 224 -17.60 -0.90 7.30
N PHE A 225 -16.57 -0.23 7.78
CA PHE A 225 -15.38 -0.89 8.35
C PHE A 225 -15.73 -1.72 9.57
N VAL A 226 -16.44 -1.13 10.54
CA VAL A 226 -16.88 -1.82 11.77
C VAL A 226 -17.74 -3.04 11.43
N SER A 227 -18.67 -2.90 10.50
CA SER A 227 -19.56 -3.98 10.04
C SER A 227 -18.78 -5.15 9.42
N ILE A 228 -17.73 -4.85 8.64
CA ILE A 228 -16.85 -5.86 8.06
C ILE A 228 -16.06 -6.59 9.14
N VAL A 229 -15.49 -5.87 10.09
CA VAL A 229 -14.77 -6.47 11.22
C VAL A 229 -15.71 -7.33 12.05
N ALA A 230 -16.86 -6.80 12.45
CA ALA A 230 -17.85 -7.51 13.26
C ALA A 230 -18.25 -8.85 12.62
N ARG A 231 -18.58 -8.83 11.32
CA ARG A 231 -18.99 -9.99 10.55
C ARG A 231 -17.87 -11.03 10.40
N ASN A 232 -16.70 -10.61 9.97
CA ASN A 232 -15.62 -11.54 9.65
C ASN A 232 -14.90 -12.08 10.90
N ARG A 233 -14.95 -11.34 12.01
CA ARG A 233 -14.36 -11.77 13.29
C ARG A 233 -15.38 -12.42 14.25
N GLY A 234 -16.65 -12.48 13.87
CA GLY A 234 -17.71 -13.02 14.73
C GLY A 234 -17.85 -12.23 16.04
N ILE A 235 -17.64 -10.92 16.00
CA ILE A 235 -17.76 -10.01 17.14
C ILE A 235 -19.10 -9.28 17.03
N GLN A 236 -19.85 -9.20 18.15
CA GLN A 236 -21.08 -8.42 18.17
C GLN A 236 -20.79 -6.94 17.80
N TYR A 237 -21.61 -6.33 16.94
CA TYR A 237 -21.42 -5.00 16.42
C TYR A 237 -21.09 -3.95 17.51
N ASN A 238 -21.91 -3.86 18.57
CA ASN A 238 -21.68 -2.91 19.66
C ASN A 238 -20.35 -3.13 20.42
N THR A 239 -19.88 -4.37 20.49
CA THR A 239 -18.57 -4.71 21.06
C THR A 239 -17.47 -4.30 20.08
N CYS A 240 -17.68 -4.52 18.78
CA CYS A 240 -16.77 -4.11 17.74
C CYS A 240 -16.59 -2.59 17.72
N CYS A 241 -17.66 -1.79 17.87
CA CYS A 241 -17.58 -0.34 17.99
C CYS A 241 -16.63 0.12 19.11
N LYS A 242 -16.65 -0.57 20.27
CA LYS A 242 -15.74 -0.25 21.39
C LYS A 242 -14.26 -0.54 21.08
N LEU A 243 -14.00 -1.46 20.18
CA LEU A 243 -12.66 -1.79 19.71
C LEU A 243 -12.21 -0.94 18.52
N SER A 244 -13.11 -0.14 17.95
CA SER A 244 -12.96 0.58 16.70
C SER A 244 -12.84 2.10 16.90
N ASP A 245 -12.10 2.53 17.90
CA ASP A 245 -11.89 3.95 18.20
C ASP A 245 -10.63 4.53 17.52
N GLY A 246 -10.06 3.80 16.57
CA GLY A 246 -8.88 4.22 15.84
C GLY A 246 -7.54 3.86 16.48
N ARG A 247 -7.55 3.20 17.66
CA ARG A 247 -6.30 2.81 18.32
C ARG A 247 -5.60 1.66 17.65
N LEU A 248 -4.26 1.62 17.78
CA LEU A 248 -3.45 0.45 17.47
C LEU A 248 -3.52 -0.59 18.61
N TYR A 249 -3.42 -1.86 18.24
CA TYR A 249 -3.31 -3.00 19.14
C TYR A 249 -1.96 -3.70 18.91
N SER A 250 -1.34 -4.15 19.99
CA SER A 250 -0.29 -5.16 19.91
C SER A 250 -0.89 -6.51 19.47
N ALA A 251 -0.07 -7.42 18.98
CA ALA A 251 -0.51 -8.76 18.59
C ALA A 251 -1.25 -9.47 19.74
N LYS A 252 -0.76 -9.36 20.99
CA LYS A 252 -1.40 -9.94 22.17
C LYS A 252 -2.78 -9.35 22.41
N GLN A 253 -2.91 -8.03 22.40
CA GLN A 253 -4.21 -7.36 22.55
C GLN A 253 -5.17 -7.72 21.42
N ALA A 254 -4.68 -7.83 20.20
CA ALA A 254 -5.47 -8.23 19.05
C ALA A 254 -6.00 -9.68 19.19
N LEU A 255 -5.17 -10.59 19.69
CA LEU A 255 -5.59 -11.96 19.96
C LEU A 255 -6.64 -12.03 21.07
N GLU A 256 -6.43 -11.32 22.19
CA GLU A 256 -7.37 -11.24 23.31
C GLU A 256 -8.74 -10.68 22.88
N ASN A 257 -8.74 -9.73 21.95
CA ASN A 257 -9.94 -9.12 21.39
C ASN A 257 -10.49 -9.85 20.14
N ARG A 258 -9.93 -11.00 19.79
CA ARG A 258 -10.32 -11.81 18.60
C ARG A 258 -10.15 -11.09 17.26
N LEU A 259 -9.33 -10.05 17.22
CA LEU A 259 -8.98 -9.35 15.99
C LEU A 259 -8.03 -10.17 15.11
N VAL A 260 -7.25 -11.07 15.69
CA VAL A 260 -6.45 -12.10 15.01
C VAL A 260 -6.73 -13.48 15.61
N ASP A 261 -6.35 -14.54 14.88
CA ASP A 261 -6.63 -15.93 15.29
C ASP A 261 -5.44 -16.57 15.99
N ALA A 262 -4.21 -16.17 15.64
CA ALA A 262 -2.99 -16.73 16.23
C ALA A 262 -1.82 -15.75 16.17
N ILE A 263 -0.87 -15.97 17.08
CA ILE A 263 0.44 -15.29 17.07
C ILE A 263 1.49 -16.36 16.76
N ASP A 264 2.09 -16.26 15.57
CA ASP A 264 3.10 -17.22 15.14
C ASP A 264 4.03 -16.60 14.07
N SER A 265 4.93 -17.41 13.51
CA SER A 265 5.79 -17.06 12.38
C SER A 265 5.07 -17.22 11.04
N TRP A 266 5.57 -16.54 10.01
CA TRP A 266 5.12 -16.72 8.63
C TRP A 266 5.22 -18.18 8.17
N ASP A 267 6.33 -18.84 8.48
CA ASP A 267 6.57 -20.21 8.07
C ASP A 267 5.59 -21.19 8.74
N ASN A 268 5.30 -21.01 10.04
CA ASN A 268 4.32 -21.84 10.75
C ASN A 268 2.89 -21.63 10.21
N MET A 269 2.52 -20.41 9.83
CA MET A 269 1.24 -20.15 9.17
C MET A 269 1.17 -20.86 7.80
N LEU A 270 2.25 -20.86 7.02
CA LEU A 270 2.31 -21.60 5.75
C LEU A 270 2.23 -23.12 5.97
N LEU A 271 2.85 -23.65 7.02
CA LEU A 271 2.73 -25.06 7.39
C LEU A 271 1.29 -25.39 7.81
N ASP A 272 0.65 -24.56 8.64
CA ASP A 272 -0.77 -24.76 9.00
C ASP A 272 -1.67 -24.77 7.75
N LEU A 273 -1.47 -23.85 6.83
CA LEU A 273 -2.21 -23.80 5.56
C LEU A 273 -1.96 -25.05 4.71
N ALA A 274 -0.72 -25.49 4.58
CA ALA A 274 -0.36 -26.65 3.75
C ALA A 274 -0.83 -27.97 4.35
N ASP A 275 -0.52 -28.19 5.64
CA ASP A 275 -0.66 -29.50 6.27
C ASP A 275 -2.05 -29.69 6.88
N ASN A 276 -2.59 -28.66 7.55
CA ASN A 276 -3.85 -28.76 8.26
C ASN A 276 -5.07 -28.35 7.43
N GLU A 277 -4.96 -27.31 6.61
CA GLU A 277 -6.08 -26.83 5.79
C GLU A 277 -6.15 -27.57 4.45
N LEU A 278 -5.08 -27.53 3.67
CA LEU A 278 -5.05 -28.14 2.33
C LEU A 278 -4.81 -29.65 2.34
N LYS A 279 -4.28 -30.22 3.43
CA LYS A 279 -3.84 -31.63 3.51
C LYS A 279 -2.80 -31.98 2.43
N LYS A 280 -1.92 -31.02 2.10
CA LYS A 280 -0.88 -31.16 1.06
C LYS A 280 0.49 -30.78 1.58
N PRO A 281 1.10 -31.61 2.46
CA PRO A 281 2.42 -31.33 3.00
C PRO A 281 3.46 -31.20 1.88
N GLY A 282 4.34 -30.22 1.98
CA GLY A 282 5.37 -29.95 0.98
C GLY A 282 4.87 -29.30 -0.31
N ILE A 283 3.63 -28.79 -0.34
CA ILE A 283 3.14 -28.00 -1.47
C ILE A 283 4.05 -26.78 -1.69
N LYS A 284 4.32 -26.45 -2.96
CA LYS A 284 5.19 -25.35 -3.33
C LYS A 284 4.54 -24.00 -2.99
N VAL A 285 5.36 -23.06 -2.53
CA VAL A 285 4.97 -21.66 -2.31
C VAL A 285 5.59 -20.80 -3.41
N GLU A 286 4.77 -20.04 -4.13
CA GLU A 286 5.18 -19.09 -5.16
C GLU A 286 4.93 -17.66 -4.68
N THR A 287 5.95 -16.80 -4.77
CA THR A 287 5.90 -15.43 -4.24
C THR A 287 5.46 -14.43 -5.30
N PHE A 288 4.48 -13.60 -4.95
CA PHE A 288 3.97 -12.49 -5.74
C PHE A 288 4.16 -11.19 -4.95
N LYS A 289 5.12 -10.39 -5.36
CA LYS A 289 5.48 -9.12 -4.72
C LYS A 289 5.66 -8.04 -5.76
N TYR A 290 4.93 -6.92 -5.60
CA TYR A 290 5.15 -5.75 -6.44
C TYR A 290 6.35 -4.95 -5.95
N GLN A 291 7.17 -4.52 -6.91
CA GLN A 291 8.28 -3.59 -6.66
C GLN A 291 8.49 -2.73 -7.90
N LYS A 292 8.26 -1.43 -7.79
CA LYS A 292 8.51 -0.52 -8.91
C LYS A 292 10.00 -0.49 -9.24
N LYS A 293 10.36 -0.78 -10.49
CA LYS A 293 11.73 -0.58 -10.95
C LYS A 293 12.01 0.92 -10.98
N GLN A 294 12.91 1.40 -10.12
CA GLN A 294 13.31 2.80 -10.15
C GLN A 294 14.19 3.05 -11.36
N SER A 295 13.78 3.97 -12.22
CA SER A 295 14.63 4.51 -13.26
C SER A 295 15.60 5.52 -12.64
N PHE A 296 16.81 5.63 -13.20
CA PHE A 296 17.76 6.69 -12.82
C PHE A 296 17.16 8.10 -12.97
N TYR A 297 16.30 8.27 -13.97
CA TYR A 297 15.53 9.50 -14.17
C TYR A 297 14.56 9.77 -13.02
N ASP A 298 13.82 8.77 -12.54
CA ASP A 298 12.89 8.90 -11.39
C ASP A 298 13.65 9.29 -10.11
N MET A 299 14.86 8.76 -9.93
CA MET A 299 15.68 9.09 -8.77
C MET A 299 16.17 10.55 -8.81
N LEU A 300 16.57 11.04 -9.99
CA LEU A 300 17.03 12.41 -10.15
C LEU A 300 15.89 13.43 -10.06
N THR A 301 14.76 13.17 -10.73
CA THR A 301 13.60 14.07 -10.73
C THR A 301 12.90 14.10 -9.39
N GLY A 302 12.78 12.95 -8.72
CA GLY A 302 12.19 12.86 -7.36
C GLY A 302 12.97 13.69 -6.34
N LYS A 303 14.30 13.56 -6.31
CA LYS A 303 15.16 14.37 -5.43
C LYS A 303 15.14 15.87 -5.77
N ALA A 304 15.10 16.22 -7.05
CA ALA A 304 15.02 17.61 -7.49
C ALA A 304 13.70 18.26 -7.06
N LEU A 305 12.58 17.57 -7.22
CA LEU A 305 11.25 18.05 -6.80
C LEU A 305 11.16 18.20 -5.28
N GLU A 306 11.68 17.25 -4.52
CA GLU A 306 11.71 17.31 -3.07
C GLU A 306 12.54 18.51 -2.56
N LEU A 307 13.69 18.76 -3.18
CA LEU A 307 14.52 19.91 -2.86
C LEU A 307 13.85 21.24 -3.21
N GLN A 308 13.14 21.32 -4.34
CA GLN A 308 12.38 22.52 -4.73
C GLN A 308 11.23 22.79 -3.75
N THR A 309 10.48 21.77 -3.36
CA THR A 309 9.38 21.90 -2.39
C THR A 309 9.89 22.36 -1.04
N ALA A 310 11.00 21.79 -0.56
CA ALA A 310 11.62 22.20 0.69
C ALA A 310 12.12 23.66 0.67
N LYS A 311 12.72 24.12 -0.45
CA LYS A 311 13.15 25.50 -0.61
C LYS A 311 11.97 26.47 -0.66
N ALA A 312 10.91 26.16 -1.38
CA ALA A 312 9.72 26.99 -1.44
C ALA A 312 9.02 27.08 -0.06
N ALA A 313 8.95 25.98 0.66
CA ALA A 313 8.41 25.93 2.02
C ALA A 313 9.22 26.83 2.97
N ALA A 314 10.56 26.74 2.92
CA ALA A 314 11.45 27.57 3.73
C ALA A 314 11.32 29.08 3.42
N GLN A 315 11.17 29.44 2.14
CA GLN A 315 10.98 30.84 1.74
C GLN A 315 9.66 31.43 2.22
N LEU A 316 8.62 30.60 2.33
CA LEU A 316 7.29 31.00 2.80
C LEU A 316 7.12 30.87 4.31
N GLY A 317 8.12 30.36 5.05
CA GLY A 317 8.02 30.08 6.48
C GLY A 317 6.99 29.00 6.83
N ILE A 318 6.65 28.13 5.87
CA ILE A 318 5.66 27.06 6.02
C ILE A 318 6.40 25.74 6.18
N PRO A 319 6.01 24.84 7.11
CA PRO A 319 6.58 23.51 7.18
C PRO A 319 6.44 22.77 5.85
N ALA A 320 7.49 22.07 5.41
CA ALA A 320 7.51 21.35 4.13
C ALA A 320 6.37 20.32 4.01
N GLU A 321 5.95 19.73 5.13
CA GLU A 321 4.83 18.79 5.22
C GLU A 321 3.48 19.45 4.90
N VAL A 322 3.27 20.68 5.37
CA VAL A 322 2.07 21.48 5.05
C VAL A 322 2.06 21.80 3.56
N MET A 323 3.19 22.21 2.99
CA MET A 323 3.31 22.46 1.55
C MET A 323 3.01 21.20 0.72
N LYS A 324 3.49 20.04 1.16
CA LYS A 324 3.23 18.75 0.54
C LYS A 324 1.74 18.38 0.59
N SER A 325 1.08 18.58 1.72
CA SER A 325 -0.35 18.29 1.88
C SER A 325 -1.24 19.23 1.06
N MET A 326 -0.82 20.49 0.86
CA MET A 326 -1.53 21.45 0.00
C MET A 326 -1.53 21.03 -1.47
N ASN A 327 -0.50 20.32 -1.93
CA ASN A 327 -0.34 19.84 -3.30
C ASN A 327 -0.82 18.40 -3.52
N SER A 328 -1.32 17.71 -2.48
CA SER A 328 -1.75 16.32 -2.63
C SER A 328 -3.08 16.25 -3.37
N GLU A 329 -3.14 15.41 -4.42
CA GLU A 329 -4.37 15.14 -5.18
C GLU A 329 -5.43 14.40 -4.34
N ASN A 330 -5.06 13.87 -3.18
CA ASN A 330 -5.89 13.01 -2.32
C ASN A 330 -6.64 13.77 -1.21
N ARG A 331 -6.85 15.09 -1.31
CA ARG A 331 -7.47 15.89 -0.24
C ARG A 331 -8.88 15.45 0.17
N PHE A 332 -9.62 14.84 -0.75
CA PHE A 332 -11.01 14.43 -0.56
C PHE A 332 -11.20 12.92 -0.58
N THR A 333 -10.13 12.15 -0.49
CA THR A 333 -10.22 10.69 -0.49
C THR A 333 -10.35 10.19 0.94
N PRO A 334 -11.43 9.49 1.31
CA PRO A 334 -11.53 8.81 2.58
C PRO A 334 -10.37 7.82 2.75
N MET A 335 -9.77 7.79 3.93
CA MET A 335 -8.59 6.97 4.19
C MET A 335 -8.76 6.12 5.43
N TYR A 336 -8.41 4.87 5.30
CA TYR A 336 -8.05 3.95 6.36
C TYR A 336 -6.52 4.01 6.52
N LEU A 337 -6.01 4.94 7.30
CA LEU A 337 -4.57 5.16 7.47
C LEU A 337 -4.22 5.32 8.95
N ALA A 338 -3.26 4.52 9.43
CA ALA A 338 -2.65 4.71 10.74
C ALA A 338 -1.63 5.87 10.65
N GLN A 339 -1.77 6.86 11.52
CA GLN A 339 -0.87 7.99 11.65
C GLN A 339 0.18 7.74 12.73
#